data_bd1c7dd6a2cf19f232603af2da06bd4e
#
_entry.id   bd1c7dd6a2cf19f232603af2da06bd4e
#
_cell.length_a   1.000
_cell.length_b   1.000
_cell.length_c   1.000
_cell.angle_alpha   90.00
_cell.angle_beta   90.00
_cell.angle_gamma   90.00
#
_symmetry.space_group_name_H-M   'P 1'
#
loop_
_entity.id
_entity.type
_entity.pdbx_description
1 polymer ?
#
loop_
_entity_poly.entity_id
_entity_poly.type
_entity_poly.pdbx_seq_one_letter_code
_entity_poly.pdbx_strand_id
1 'polypeptide(L)'
;MYSYIKGTLEEIGEDYLVVEAGGIGYHIYTTGQTFQDLPSMREEVKVYTYLHVREDAMILFGFLTRDELNIFKLLLGVSGIG
;
A
#
# COMPACT_ATOMS: atom_id res chain seq x y z
N MET A 1 5.45 12.18 4.34
CA MET A 1 5.03 10.78 4.49
C MET A 1 3.61 10.61 4.02
N TYR A 2 3.32 9.56 3.30
CA TYR A 2 1.99 9.36 2.73
C TYR A 2 1.13 8.54 3.68
N SER A 3 -0.02 9.08 4.08
CA SER A 3 -0.95 8.33 4.94
C SER A 3 -1.79 7.36 4.12
N TYR A 4 -2.18 7.78 2.94
CA TYR A 4 -2.94 6.93 2.02
C TYR A 4 -2.78 7.47 0.61
N ILE A 5 -3.09 6.61 -0.35
CA ILE A 5 -3.13 7.00 -1.75
C ILE A 5 -4.48 6.55 -2.28
N LYS A 6 -5.20 7.48 -2.89
CA LYS A 6 -6.51 7.20 -3.46
C LYS A 6 -6.43 7.45 -4.97
N GLY A 7 -6.75 6.46 -5.73
CA GLY A 7 -6.65 6.57 -7.18
C GLY A 7 -7.25 5.37 -7.86
N THR A 8 -6.82 5.14 -9.08
CA THR A 8 -7.35 4.08 -9.94
C THR A 8 -6.42 2.86 -9.89
N LEU A 9 -7.02 1.69 -9.69
CA LEU A 9 -6.25 0.45 -9.70
C LEU A 9 -5.86 0.10 -11.13
N GLU A 10 -4.56 0.19 -11.43
CA GLU A 10 -4.07 0.01 -12.80
C GLU A 10 -3.39 -1.32 -13.06
N GLU A 11 -2.82 -1.93 -12.03
CA GLU A 11 -2.08 -3.16 -12.22
C GLU A 11 -2.06 -3.97 -10.94
N ILE A 12 -2.11 -5.30 -11.07
CA ILE A 12 -2.01 -6.20 -9.92
C ILE A 12 -0.90 -7.19 -10.25
N GLY A 13 0.12 -7.24 -9.40
CA GLY A 13 1.21 -8.19 -9.53
C GLY A 13 1.11 -9.28 -8.48
N GLU A 14 2.17 -10.05 -8.33
CA GLU A 14 2.20 -11.15 -7.38
C GLU A 14 2.21 -10.67 -5.93
N ASP A 15 2.96 -9.62 -5.65
CA ASP A 15 3.09 -9.08 -4.29
C ASP A 15 2.91 -7.57 -4.25
N TYR A 16 2.38 -6.99 -5.31
CA TYR A 16 2.22 -5.55 -5.39
C TYR A 16 1.00 -5.18 -6.22
N LEU A 17 0.63 -3.92 -6.12
CA LEU A 17 -0.37 -3.35 -7.02
C LEU A 17 0.08 -1.94 -7.40
N VAL A 18 -0.47 -1.42 -8.49
CA VAL A 18 -0.16 -0.06 -8.93
C VAL A 18 -1.44 0.74 -8.89
N VAL A 19 -1.39 1.86 -8.18
CA VAL A 19 -2.51 2.78 -8.09
C VAL A 19 -2.07 4.08 -8.73
N GLU A 20 -2.83 4.55 -9.70
CA GLU A 20 -2.53 5.82 -10.36
C GLU A 20 -3.30 6.94 -9.69
N ALA A 21 -2.58 7.96 -9.26
CA ALA A 21 -3.18 9.13 -8.66
C ALA A 21 -2.45 10.36 -9.20
N GLY A 22 -3.19 11.29 -9.77
CA GLY A 22 -2.60 12.50 -10.32
C GLY A 22 -1.62 12.26 -11.46
N GLY A 23 -1.80 11.19 -12.21
CA GLY A 23 -0.91 10.86 -13.32
C GLY A 23 0.34 10.09 -12.90
N ILE A 24 0.45 9.72 -11.62
CA ILE A 24 1.60 8.97 -11.12
C ILE A 24 1.15 7.57 -10.75
N GLY A 25 1.86 6.57 -11.24
CA GLY A 25 1.58 5.18 -10.87
C GLY A 25 2.41 4.79 -9.66
N TYR A 26 1.77 4.62 -8.52
CA TYR A 26 2.44 4.24 -7.29
C TYR A 26 2.51 2.72 -7.18
N HIS A 27 3.73 2.20 -7.04
CA HIS A 27 3.98 0.79 -6.91
C HIS A 27 3.91 0.44 -5.41
N ILE A 28 2.90 -0.31 -5.01
CA ILE A 28 2.60 -0.52 -3.60
C ILE A 28 2.64 -2.01 -3.30
N TYR A 29 3.52 -2.42 -2.39
CA TYR A 29 3.60 -3.81 -1.97
C TYR A 29 2.55 -4.09 -0.91
N THR A 30 1.98 -5.28 -0.94
CA THR A 30 0.95 -5.66 0.02
C THR A 30 0.96 -7.18 0.22
N THR A 31 0.07 -7.66 1.08
CA THR A 31 0.01 -9.09 1.38
C THR A 31 -1.23 -9.72 0.76
N GLY A 32 -1.28 -11.06 0.80
CA GLY A 32 -2.32 -11.81 0.11
C GLY A 32 -3.75 -11.45 0.46
N GLN A 33 -4.01 -11.10 1.71
CA GLN A 33 -5.38 -10.77 2.11
C GLN A 33 -5.92 -9.55 1.35
N THR A 34 -5.06 -8.55 1.15
CA THR A 34 -5.46 -7.36 0.40
C THR A 34 -5.94 -7.72 -1.01
N PHE A 35 -5.26 -8.67 -1.65
CA PHE A 35 -5.62 -9.03 -3.03
C PHE A 35 -7.03 -9.61 -3.13
N GLN A 36 -7.52 -10.23 -2.09
CA GLN A 36 -8.85 -10.81 -2.10
C GLN A 36 -9.95 -9.76 -2.04
N ASP A 37 -9.64 -8.60 -1.48
CA ASP A 37 -10.63 -7.56 -1.25
C ASP A 37 -10.51 -6.37 -2.20
N LEU A 38 -9.68 -6.47 -3.22
CA LEU A 38 -9.49 -5.37 -4.17
C LEU A 38 -10.74 -5.16 -5.04
N PRO A 39 -10.98 -3.93 -5.47
CA PRO A 39 -12.05 -3.67 -6.43
C PRO A 39 -11.62 -4.18 -7.80
N SER A 40 -12.48 -4.05 -8.77
CA SER A 40 -12.15 -4.44 -10.15
C SER A 40 -11.10 -3.50 -10.72
N MET A 41 -10.38 -3.98 -11.72
CA MET A 41 -9.39 -3.15 -12.42
C MET A 41 -10.04 -1.89 -12.93
N ARG A 42 -9.31 -0.81 -12.86
CA ARG A 42 -9.71 0.52 -13.32
C ARG A 42 -10.73 1.20 -12.41
N GLU A 43 -11.09 0.57 -11.29
CA GLU A 43 -11.97 1.21 -10.33
C GLU A 43 -11.15 1.95 -9.28
N GLU A 44 -11.82 2.87 -8.58
CA GLU A 44 -11.15 3.66 -7.57
C GLU A 44 -10.87 2.81 -6.33
N VAL A 45 -9.70 3.02 -5.75
CA VAL A 45 -9.30 2.33 -4.53
C VAL A 45 -8.55 3.31 -3.63
N LYS A 46 -8.72 3.13 -2.33
CA LYS A 46 -7.98 3.89 -1.34
C LYS A 46 -7.12 2.92 -0.56
N VAL A 47 -5.83 3.18 -0.53
CA VAL A 47 -4.85 2.29 0.08
C VAL A 47 -4.12 3.06 1.17
N TYR A 48 -4.16 2.55 2.40
CA TYR A 48 -3.43 3.15 3.52
C TYR A 48 -1.99 2.68 3.45
N THR A 49 -1.06 3.62 3.44
CA THR A 49 0.32 3.33 3.08
C THR A 49 1.32 3.60 4.19
N TYR A 50 2.44 2.91 4.09
CA TYR A 50 3.59 3.13 4.95
C TYR A 50 4.83 3.12 4.06
N LEU A 51 5.60 4.21 4.10
CA LEU A 51 6.83 4.31 3.33
C LEU A 51 7.98 3.82 4.19
N HIS A 52 8.55 2.70 3.80
CA HIS A 52 9.69 2.11 4.50
C HIS A 52 10.96 2.59 3.81
N VAL A 53 11.70 3.43 4.51
CA VAL A 53 12.93 4.01 3.96
C VAL A 53 14.12 3.25 4.51
N ARG A 54 14.95 2.76 3.62
CA ARG A 54 16.16 2.06 3.98
C ARG A 54 17.33 2.80 3.32
N GLU A 55 18.54 2.39 3.67
CA GLU A 55 19.74 3.02 3.14
C GLU A 55 19.78 2.95 1.62
N ASP A 56 19.36 1.83 1.07
CA ASP A 56 19.45 1.59 -0.37
C ASP A 56 18.12 1.46 -1.08
N ALA A 57 17.02 1.73 -0.42
CA ALA A 57 15.71 1.54 -1.04
C ALA A 57 14.61 2.32 -0.32
N MET A 58 13.57 2.63 -1.06
CA MET A 58 12.34 3.21 -0.52
C MET A 58 11.22 2.29 -1.00
N ILE A 59 10.53 1.68 -0.06
CA ILE A 59 9.51 0.69 -0.37
C ILE A 59 8.17 1.17 0.19
N LEU A 60 7.17 1.24 -0.67
CA LEU A 60 5.84 1.66 -0.26
C LEU A 60 4.98 0.44 -0.04
N PHE A 61 4.49 0.28 1.19
CA PHE A 61 3.57 -0.79 1.54
C PHE A 61 2.18 -0.21 1.69
N GLY A 62 1.15 -1.00 1.41
CA GLY A 62 -0.21 -0.51 1.54
C GLY A 62 -1.22 -1.59 1.80
N PHE A 63 -2.33 -1.18 2.42
CA PHE A 63 -3.41 -2.09 2.82
C PHE A 63 -4.74 -1.35 2.68
N LEU A 64 -5.82 -2.10 2.59
CA LEU A 64 -7.13 -1.49 2.37
C LEU A 64 -7.74 -0.91 3.65
N THR A 65 -7.25 -1.30 4.81
CA THR A 65 -7.73 -0.74 6.08
C THR A 65 -6.57 -0.28 6.94
N ARG A 66 -6.86 0.65 7.86
CA ARG A 66 -5.85 1.11 8.79
C ARG A 66 -5.42 0.01 9.75
N ASP A 67 -6.36 -0.87 10.12
CA ASP A 67 -6.05 -1.95 11.05
C ASP A 67 -5.03 -2.90 10.45
N GLU A 68 -5.19 -3.25 9.19
CA GLU A 68 -4.22 -4.11 8.50
C GLU A 68 -2.86 -3.44 8.45
N LEU A 69 -2.83 -2.15 8.14
CA LEU A 69 -1.58 -1.40 8.10
C LEU A 69 -0.90 -1.39 9.46
N ASN A 70 -1.67 -1.16 10.52
CA ASN A 70 -1.11 -1.12 11.87
C ASN A 70 -0.54 -2.47 12.29
N ILE A 71 -1.22 -3.55 11.96
CA ILE A 71 -0.72 -4.89 12.26
C ILE A 71 0.59 -5.14 11.52
N PHE A 72 0.63 -4.75 10.25
CA PHE A 72 1.83 -4.92 9.44
C PHE A 72 3.02 -4.15 10.06
N LYS A 73 2.77 -2.92 10.50
CA LYS A 73 3.82 -2.11 11.10
C LYS A 73 4.34 -2.74 12.39
N LEU A 74 3.46 -3.34 13.17
CA LEU A 74 3.88 -4.05 14.38
C LEU A 74 4.76 -5.24 14.02
N LEU A 75 4.40 -5.99 12.99
CA LEU A 75 5.19 -7.14 12.55
C LEU A 75 6.55 -6.74 12.03
N LEU A 76 6.66 -5.55 11.47
CA LEU A 76 7.94 -5.03 11.00
C LEU A 76 8.81 -4.50 12.14
N GLY A 77 8.23 -4.40 13.34
CA GLY A 77 8.96 -3.84 14.46
C GLY A 77 9.01 -2.32 14.44
N VAL A 78 8.09 -1.70 13.73
CA VAL A 78 8.04 -0.24 13.70
C VAL A 78 7.41 0.21 15.01
N SER A 79 8.21 0.90 15.79
CA SER A 79 7.70 1.28 17.07
C SER A 79 6.84 2.48 16.95
N GLY A 80 6.93 3.17 15.95
CA GLY A 80 6.17 4.33 15.65
C GLY A 80 5.09 4.72 16.55
N ILE A 81 4.91 3.99 17.44
CA ILE A 81 4.04 4.26 18.41
C ILE A 81 4.54 5.26 19.19
N GLY A 82 5.58 5.43 19.04
CA GLY A 82 6.19 6.59 19.82
C GLY A 82 5.88 6.94 20.49
#